data_83153b703747fbc99c30e1c1da7f3a8d
#
_entry.id   83153b703747fbc99c30e1c1da7f3a8d
#
_cell.length_a   1.000
_cell.length_b   1.000
_cell.length_c   1.000
_cell.angle_alpha   90.00
_cell.angle_beta   90.00
_cell.angle_gamma   90.00
#
_symmetry.space_group_name_H-M   'P 1'
#
loop_
_entity.id
_entity.type
_entity.pdbx_description
1 polymer ?
#
loop_
_entity_poly.entity_id
_entity_poly.type
_entity_poly.pdbx_seq_one_letter_code
_entity_poly.pdbx_strand_id
1 'polypeptide(L)'
;MNVLKLVPSDKYDIASAIQVSTLPLPFYKEHSAAHQQFLEQLEIMEADHYVVLKNSQPVLFATISGESIVNLMTRDISWMNWKLIFDGLELIGKTRFQSEIRMTFAQPLSHMEQAVLEKHEYIFTDDGTASRKLHYHTALVLGGGGARGAYQIGVWQALKELEIPFELITGTSVGALNGALIIQDDFERAKEMWEKIETKKILSFPMKVLSKNTLSELLGQIASFTLAAIQSKGVSTQPLQQLLDDTFSEEKLKSAKQEFYIVTTELPGVTERVIHFNSCKNNQQKQWLLASSSFFPAMAAAVIDEKFYIDGGYRNNVPIDVAFQNGATEYIVADVKGPGFSKRTELPDSQPKIVLKTPWTLGNVLLFDGIRSKVNIQLGYLETMKAFQKYSGYWYTFDEDLKKAVSIQKSFFRYIKKNYSLSLWKNGESRKRIYQKLRRYYKDRVYEENISLVLLELLGKQRDIPPNKLYTVTEFIQLLEKDGEESLPENSFDGMISVQEWLGRYYDEFFLLSDKRQFQLMTNFLNVEAEEKQRRLSVLFERLPAMVLEVLMNEYIQKGRR
;
A
#
# COMPACT_ATOMS: atom_id res chain seq x y z
N MET A 1 -9.58 -14.16 -1.26
CA MET A 1 -10.33 -13.29 -0.30
C MET A 1 -9.52 -12.04 0.06
N ASN A 2 -10.15 -11.06 0.73
CA ASN A 2 -9.49 -9.89 1.30
C ASN A 2 -9.97 -9.70 2.73
N VAL A 3 -9.09 -9.23 3.62
CA VAL A 3 -9.42 -8.90 5.01
C VAL A 3 -9.46 -7.38 5.18
N LEU A 4 -10.51 -6.88 5.82
CA LEU A 4 -10.61 -5.49 6.23
C LEU A 4 -10.83 -5.43 7.74
N LYS A 5 -10.11 -4.54 8.42
CA LYS A 5 -10.39 -4.20 9.81
C LYS A 5 -11.58 -3.24 9.82
N LEU A 6 -12.61 -3.59 10.58
CA LEU A 6 -13.81 -2.77 10.71
C LEU A 6 -13.59 -1.64 11.72
N VAL A 7 -14.27 -0.53 11.48
CA VAL A 7 -14.33 0.62 12.36
C VAL A 7 -15.78 0.97 12.68
N PRO A 8 -16.09 1.70 13.77
CA PRO A 8 -17.46 1.99 14.18
C PRO A 8 -18.32 2.63 13.08
N SER A 9 -17.73 3.43 12.20
CA SER A 9 -18.41 4.04 11.05
C SER A 9 -18.92 3.04 10.00
N ASP A 10 -18.35 1.84 9.94
CA ASP A 10 -18.77 0.78 9.01
C ASP A 10 -20.06 0.08 9.47
N LYS A 11 -20.52 0.35 10.69
CA LYS A 11 -21.71 -0.27 11.32
C LYS A 11 -22.92 -0.29 10.41
N TYR A 12 -23.22 0.84 9.76
CA TYR A 12 -24.40 0.94 8.88
C TYR A 12 -24.26 0.15 7.58
N ASP A 13 -23.05 0.08 7.03
CA ASP A 13 -22.80 -0.64 5.77
C ASP A 13 -22.80 -2.17 5.98
N ILE A 14 -22.43 -2.64 7.15
CA ILE A 14 -22.37 -4.08 7.49
C ILE A 14 -23.61 -4.60 8.22
N ALA A 15 -24.43 -3.73 8.79
CA ALA A 15 -25.60 -4.15 9.59
C ALA A 15 -26.55 -5.10 8.84
N SER A 16 -26.84 -4.82 7.58
CA SER A 16 -27.70 -5.69 6.76
C SER A 16 -27.06 -7.06 6.48
N ALA A 17 -25.73 -7.10 6.30
CA ALA A 17 -25.01 -8.34 6.09
C ALA A 17 -24.91 -9.17 7.39
N ILE A 18 -24.76 -8.50 8.54
CA ILE A 18 -24.75 -9.14 9.85
C ILE A 18 -26.11 -9.76 10.17
N GLN A 19 -27.21 -9.08 9.87
CA GLN A 19 -28.58 -9.59 10.14
C GLN A 19 -28.88 -10.93 9.47
N VAL A 20 -28.27 -11.23 8.33
CA VAL A 20 -28.44 -12.50 7.62
C VAL A 20 -27.30 -13.49 7.89
N SER A 21 -26.41 -13.17 8.84
CA SER A 21 -25.29 -14.02 9.21
C SER A 21 -25.70 -15.09 10.21
N THR A 22 -25.01 -16.22 10.18
CA THR A 22 -25.16 -17.33 11.12
C THR A 22 -23.94 -17.41 12.04
N LEU A 23 -24.13 -18.02 13.21
CA LEU A 23 -23.11 -18.30 14.20
C LEU A 23 -22.67 -19.76 14.07
N PRO A 24 -21.52 -20.04 13.47
CA PRO A 24 -21.09 -21.41 13.25
C PRO A 24 -20.58 -22.11 14.51
N LEU A 25 -20.20 -21.35 15.55
CA LEU A 25 -19.61 -21.83 16.80
C LEU A 25 -20.18 -21.05 17.99
N PRO A 26 -20.15 -21.59 19.23
CA PRO A 26 -20.84 -21.03 20.39
C PRO A 26 -20.06 -19.90 21.09
N PHE A 27 -19.85 -18.78 20.39
CA PHE A 27 -19.20 -17.60 20.92
C PHE A 27 -20.08 -16.72 21.83
N TYR A 28 -21.40 -16.90 21.81
CA TYR A 28 -22.34 -16.15 22.60
C TYR A 28 -23.16 -17.05 23.52
N LYS A 29 -23.47 -16.54 24.72
CA LYS A 29 -24.38 -17.23 25.67
C LYS A 29 -25.81 -17.26 25.14
N GLU A 30 -26.23 -16.21 24.46
CA GLU A 30 -27.57 -16.07 23.90
C GLU A 30 -27.48 -15.75 22.40
N HIS A 31 -27.88 -16.69 21.55
CA HIS A 31 -27.84 -16.52 20.10
C HIS A 31 -28.75 -15.39 19.59
N SER A 32 -29.88 -15.14 20.25
CA SER A 32 -30.84 -14.10 19.86
C SER A 32 -30.29 -12.67 19.96
N ALA A 33 -29.33 -12.45 20.88
CA ALA A 33 -28.72 -11.14 21.09
C ALA A 33 -27.40 -10.95 20.34
N ALA A 34 -26.84 -11.98 19.70
CA ALA A 34 -25.48 -11.98 19.17
C ALA A 34 -25.24 -10.88 18.11
N HIS A 35 -26.18 -10.66 17.20
CA HIS A 35 -26.05 -9.65 16.17
C HIS A 35 -26.06 -8.23 16.74
N GLN A 36 -26.92 -7.99 17.71
CA GLN A 36 -26.99 -6.69 18.39
C GLN A 36 -25.73 -6.45 19.22
N GLN A 37 -25.29 -7.43 19.99
CA GLN A 37 -24.05 -7.35 20.78
C GLN A 37 -22.82 -7.10 19.90
N PHE A 38 -22.74 -7.71 18.72
CA PHE A 38 -21.65 -7.45 17.79
C PHE A 38 -21.66 -6.00 17.31
N LEU A 39 -22.82 -5.44 16.97
CA LEU A 39 -22.94 -4.04 16.54
C LEU A 39 -22.61 -3.06 17.68
N GLU A 40 -22.96 -3.39 18.93
CA GLU A 40 -22.61 -2.62 20.10
C GLU A 40 -21.10 -2.68 20.38
N GLN A 41 -20.49 -3.84 20.25
CA GLN A 41 -19.03 -4.03 20.42
C GLN A 41 -18.21 -3.23 19.42
N LEU A 42 -18.71 -2.97 18.19
CA LEU A 42 -18.02 -2.11 17.23
C LEU A 42 -17.82 -0.67 17.74
N GLU A 43 -18.63 -0.22 18.71
CA GLU A 43 -18.49 1.10 19.34
C GLU A 43 -17.47 1.11 20.49
N ILE A 44 -17.11 -0.07 21.00
CA ILE A 44 -16.17 -0.24 22.12
C ILE A 44 -14.81 -0.61 21.52
N MET A 45 -13.82 0.26 21.68
CA MET A 45 -12.46 0.04 21.11
C MET A 45 -11.60 -0.94 21.94
N GLU A 46 -12.19 -1.95 22.55
CA GLU A 46 -11.48 -2.96 23.35
C GLU A 46 -11.08 -4.20 22.55
N ALA A 47 -11.66 -4.37 21.35
CA ALA A 47 -11.39 -5.50 20.48
C ALA A 47 -11.27 -5.08 19.02
N ASP A 48 -10.52 -5.85 18.25
CA ASP A 48 -10.40 -5.68 16.82
C ASP A 48 -11.47 -6.47 16.08
N HIS A 49 -12.16 -5.83 15.16
CA HIS A 49 -13.20 -6.45 14.34
C HIS A 49 -12.73 -6.56 12.89
N TYR A 50 -12.94 -7.72 12.30
CA TYR A 50 -12.52 -8.00 10.92
C TYR A 50 -13.69 -8.50 10.08
N VAL A 51 -13.68 -8.13 8.81
CA VAL A 51 -14.54 -8.73 7.79
C VAL A 51 -13.65 -9.36 6.70
N VAL A 52 -13.99 -10.57 6.31
CA VAL A 52 -13.42 -11.22 5.13
C VAL A 52 -14.38 -11.02 3.96
N LEU A 53 -13.84 -10.48 2.86
CA LEU A 53 -14.57 -10.25 1.63
C LEU A 53 -14.16 -11.29 0.59
N LYS A 54 -15.15 -11.90 -0.07
CA LYS A 54 -14.97 -12.72 -1.27
C LYS A 54 -15.72 -12.06 -2.41
N ASN A 55 -15.02 -11.73 -3.51
CA ASN A 55 -15.60 -10.98 -4.64
C ASN A 55 -16.32 -9.69 -4.21
N SER A 56 -15.71 -8.93 -3.30
CA SER A 56 -16.24 -7.70 -2.70
C SER A 56 -17.52 -7.87 -1.86
N GLN A 57 -17.92 -9.11 -1.55
CA GLN A 57 -19.04 -9.40 -0.67
C GLN A 57 -18.54 -9.89 0.69
N PRO A 58 -19.10 -9.40 1.82
CA PRO A 58 -18.74 -9.89 3.14
C PRO A 58 -19.22 -11.34 3.31
N VAL A 59 -18.31 -12.22 3.73
CA VAL A 59 -18.58 -13.66 3.92
C VAL A 59 -18.31 -14.12 5.34
N LEU A 60 -17.42 -13.44 6.07
CA LEU A 60 -17.05 -13.78 7.44
C LEU A 60 -16.83 -12.51 8.24
N PHE A 61 -17.33 -12.48 9.49
CA PHE A 61 -17.04 -11.44 10.49
C PHE A 61 -16.39 -12.11 11.68
N ALA A 62 -15.31 -11.51 12.19
CA ALA A 62 -14.61 -12.01 13.36
C ALA A 62 -14.27 -10.86 14.32
N THR A 63 -14.37 -11.11 15.61
CA THR A 63 -13.91 -10.22 16.68
C THR A 63 -12.74 -10.87 17.40
N ILE A 64 -11.65 -10.13 17.56
CA ILE A 64 -10.45 -10.58 18.25
C ILE A 64 -10.22 -9.68 19.45
N SER A 65 -10.16 -10.29 20.63
CA SER A 65 -9.79 -9.64 21.90
C SER A 65 -8.45 -10.20 22.36
N GLY A 66 -7.44 -9.33 22.46
CA GLY A 66 -6.08 -9.77 22.65
C GLY A 66 -5.59 -10.64 21.47
N GLU A 67 -5.31 -11.92 21.74
CA GLU A 67 -4.89 -12.89 20.72
C GLU A 67 -6.00 -13.88 20.33
N SER A 68 -7.16 -13.85 21.02
CA SER A 68 -8.24 -14.81 20.84
C SER A 68 -9.40 -14.27 20.02
N ILE A 69 -9.92 -15.10 19.13
CA ILE A 69 -11.20 -14.90 18.47
C ILE A 69 -12.30 -15.18 19.51
N VAL A 70 -13.11 -14.17 19.77
CA VAL A 70 -14.21 -14.22 20.76
C VAL A 70 -15.58 -14.10 20.12
N ASN A 71 -15.63 -13.91 18.81
CA ASN A 71 -16.84 -13.93 18.01
C ASN A 71 -16.55 -14.26 16.56
N LEU A 72 -17.45 -15.02 15.95
CA LEU A 72 -17.39 -15.42 14.56
C LEU A 72 -18.80 -15.50 13.99
N MET A 73 -19.04 -14.83 12.89
CA MET A 73 -20.27 -14.89 12.12
C MET A 73 -19.95 -15.15 10.65
N THR A 74 -20.76 -15.97 9.99
CA THR A 74 -20.63 -16.21 8.55
C THR A 74 -21.93 -15.84 7.85
N ARG A 75 -21.83 -15.18 6.70
CA ARG A 75 -22.97 -14.85 5.85
C ARG A 75 -23.45 -16.04 5.03
N ASP A 76 -22.80 -17.16 5.11
CA ASP A 76 -23.15 -18.27 4.24
C ASP A 76 -24.49 -18.90 4.63
N ILE A 77 -25.28 -19.11 3.61
CA ILE A 77 -26.60 -19.73 3.65
C ILE A 77 -26.46 -21.25 3.73
N SER A 78 -25.38 -21.83 3.21
CA SER A 78 -25.06 -23.24 3.41
C SER A 78 -24.10 -23.40 4.59
N TRP A 79 -24.66 -23.61 5.76
CA TRP A 79 -23.99 -23.85 7.04
C TRP A 79 -22.88 -24.93 7.03
N MET A 80 -22.48 -25.41 5.88
CA MET A 80 -21.49 -26.46 5.67
C MET A 80 -20.20 -26.02 4.99
N ASN A 81 -19.97 -24.73 4.74
CA ASN A 81 -18.72 -24.31 4.11
C ASN A 81 -17.61 -23.99 5.13
N TRP A 82 -17.30 -24.98 5.96
CA TRP A 82 -16.22 -24.91 6.95
C TRP A 82 -14.89 -24.50 6.33
N LYS A 83 -14.62 -24.91 5.10
CA LYS A 83 -13.42 -24.51 4.39
C LYS A 83 -13.33 -22.98 4.26
N LEU A 84 -14.40 -22.29 3.89
CA LEU A 84 -14.42 -20.83 3.78
C LEU A 84 -14.15 -20.14 5.13
N ILE A 85 -14.72 -20.71 6.20
CA ILE A 85 -14.51 -20.20 7.57
C ILE A 85 -13.04 -20.33 7.95
N PHE A 86 -12.45 -21.51 7.82
CA PHE A 86 -11.06 -21.73 8.21
C PHE A 86 -10.05 -21.02 7.31
N ASP A 87 -10.28 -20.97 6.00
CA ASP A 87 -9.48 -20.15 5.07
C ASP A 87 -9.54 -18.65 5.48
N GLY A 88 -10.72 -18.16 5.86
CA GLY A 88 -10.89 -16.78 6.31
C GLY A 88 -10.20 -16.49 7.65
N LEU A 89 -10.27 -17.41 8.61
CA LEU A 89 -9.57 -17.28 9.88
C LEU A 89 -8.05 -17.35 9.71
N GLU A 90 -7.57 -18.26 8.88
CA GLU A 90 -6.15 -18.34 8.53
C GLU A 90 -5.68 -17.05 7.86
N LEU A 91 -6.44 -16.53 6.91
CA LEU A 91 -6.14 -15.26 6.25
C LEU A 91 -6.08 -14.08 7.24
N ILE A 92 -6.98 -14.01 8.22
CA ILE A 92 -6.93 -12.99 9.28
C ILE A 92 -5.66 -13.16 10.13
N GLY A 93 -5.38 -14.37 10.62
CA GLY A 93 -4.22 -14.65 11.45
C GLY A 93 -2.90 -14.36 10.74
N LYS A 94 -2.77 -14.80 9.49
CA LYS A 94 -1.58 -14.58 8.65
C LYS A 94 -1.40 -13.11 8.25
N THR A 95 -2.48 -12.36 8.01
CA THR A 95 -2.40 -10.91 7.77
C THR A 95 -1.87 -10.16 8.98
N ARG A 96 -2.07 -10.68 10.18
CA ARG A 96 -1.58 -10.14 11.45
C ARG A 96 -0.23 -10.72 11.88
N PHE A 97 0.33 -11.67 11.16
CA PHE A 97 1.54 -12.42 11.52
C PHE A 97 1.45 -13.09 12.91
N GLN A 98 0.27 -13.61 13.25
CA GLN A 98 0.08 -14.35 14.49
C GLN A 98 0.72 -15.75 14.41
N SER A 99 1.28 -16.25 15.51
CA SER A 99 1.86 -17.60 15.56
C SER A 99 0.80 -18.71 15.55
N GLU A 100 -0.39 -18.39 16.04
CA GLU A 100 -1.52 -19.32 16.12
C GLU A 100 -2.86 -18.58 15.99
N ILE A 101 -3.89 -19.32 15.59
CA ILE A 101 -5.29 -18.90 15.71
C ILE A 101 -5.80 -19.50 17.02
N ARG A 102 -6.25 -18.65 17.93
CA ARG A 102 -6.89 -19.06 19.19
C ARG A 102 -8.34 -18.66 19.19
N MET A 103 -9.23 -19.52 19.69
CA MET A 103 -10.66 -19.26 19.83
C MET A 103 -11.07 -19.51 21.27
N THR A 104 -11.85 -18.59 21.85
CA THR A 104 -12.41 -18.72 23.20
C THR A 104 -13.92 -18.75 23.11
N PHE A 105 -14.53 -19.83 23.57
CA PHE A 105 -15.97 -20.07 23.47
C PHE A 105 -16.70 -19.65 24.73
N ALA A 106 -17.93 -19.14 24.54
CA ALA A 106 -18.80 -18.74 25.66
C ALA A 106 -19.60 -19.92 26.24
N GLN A 107 -19.68 -21.03 25.47
CA GLN A 107 -20.37 -22.27 25.87
C GLN A 107 -19.55 -23.48 25.47
N PRO A 108 -19.72 -24.65 26.11
CA PRO A 108 -19.09 -25.89 25.69
C PRO A 108 -19.46 -26.26 24.25
N LEU A 109 -18.45 -26.75 23.53
CA LEU A 109 -18.63 -27.26 22.17
C LEU A 109 -19.42 -28.56 22.16
N SER A 110 -20.30 -28.75 21.21
CA SER A 110 -20.90 -30.05 20.92
C SER A 110 -19.88 -31.02 20.32
N HIS A 111 -20.15 -32.31 20.39
CA HIS A 111 -19.29 -33.34 19.78
C HIS A 111 -19.05 -33.10 18.26
N MET A 112 -20.06 -32.58 17.55
CA MET A 112 -19.94 -32.28 16.14
C MET A 112 -18.98 -31.08 15.88
N GLU A 113 -19.08 -30.02 16.66
CA GLU A 113 -18.20 -28.86 16.57
C GLU A 113 -16.75 -29.24 16.94
N GLN A 114 -16.57 -30.04 17.97
CA GLN A 114 -15.25 -30.60 18.34
C GLN A 114 -14.63 -31.39 17.18
N ALA A 115 -15.40 -32.33 16.60
CA ALA A 115 -14.91 -33.15 15.49
C ALA A 115 -14.55 -32.33 14.24
N VAL A 116 -15.28 -31.23 13.98
CA VAL A 116 -14.96 -30.32 12.87
C VAL A 116 -13.66 -29.56 13.15
N LEU A 117 -13.48 -29.05 14.37
CA LEU A 117 -12.26 -28.32 14.74
C LEU A 117 -11.04 -29.25 14.74
N GLU A 118 -11.15 -30.46 15.29
CA GLU A 118 -10.09 -31.50 15.26
C GLU A 118 -9.67 -31.86 13.84
N LYS A 119 -10.65 -32.01 12.93
CA LYS A 119 -10.38 -32.25 11.50
C LYS A 119 -9.56 -31.13 10.85
N HIS A 120 -9.65 -29.93 11.39
CA HIS A 120 -8.91 -28.74 10.93
C HIS A 120 -7.72 -28.42 11.85
N GLU A 121 -7.20 -29.41 12.56
CA GLU A 121 -5.95 -29.36 13.35
C GLU A 121 -6.00 -28.42 14.56
N TYR A 122 -7.21 -28.12 15.08
CA TYR A 122 -7.33 -27.39 16.33
C TYR A 122 -7.15 -28.30 17.52
N ILE A 123 -6.38 -27.84 18.49
CA ILE A 123 -6.12 -28.53 19.77
C ILE A 123 -6.92 -27.80 20.84
N PHE A 124 -7.60 -28.58 21.70
CA PHE A 124 -8.38 -28.03 22.80
C PHE A 124 -7.55 -27.95 24.07
N THR A 125 -7.84 -26.95 24.88
CA THR A 125 -7.29 -26.77 26.22
C THR A 125 -8.40 -26.86 27.26
N ASP A 126 -8.05 -27.18 28.50
CA ASP A 126 -9.02 -27.39 29.59
C ASP A 126 -9.79 -26.14 29.99
N ASP A 127 -9.35 -24.96 29.54
CA ASP A 127 -10.00 -23.65 29.79
C ASP A 127 -11.11 -23.28 28.78
N GLY A 128 -11.50 -24.21 27.91
CA GLY A 128 -12.54 -24.00 26.91
C GLY A 128 -12.08 -23.19 25.70
N THR A 129 -10.79 -23.23 25.41
CA THR A 129 -10.21 -22.65 24.20
C THR A 129 -9.80 -23.72 23.19
N ALA A 130 -9.74 -23.32 21.91
CA ALA A 130 -9.15 -24.13 20.85
C ALA A 130 -8.10 -23.30 20.11
N SER A 131 -6.95 -23.91 19.81
CA SER A 131 -5.89 -23.22 19.06
C SER A 131 -5.34 -24.08 17.94
N ARG A 132 -4.86 -23.41 16.87
CA ARG A 132 -4.16 -24.01 15.74
C ARG A 132 -2.93 -23.19 15.40
N LYS A 133 -1.77 -23.80 15.34
CA LYS A 133 -0.54 -23.13 14.88
C LYS A 133 -0.64 -22.74 13.42
N LEU A 134 -0.12 -21.58 13.11
CA LEU A 134 0.04 -21.10 11.74
C LEU A 134 1.46 -21.40 11.26
N HIS A 135 1.55 -21.90 10.04
CA HIS A 135 2.81 -22.16 9.37
C HIS A 135 3.03 -21.12 8.28
N TYR A 136 4.21 -20.54 8.25
CA TYR A 136 4.60 -19.49 7.33
C TYR A 136 5.69 -19.99 6.38
N HIS A 137 5.59 -19.60 5.14
CA HIS A 137 6.67 -19.60 4.16
C HIS A 137 6.59 -18.30 3.40
N THR A 138 7.05 -17.24 4.06
CA THR A 138 6.86 -15.86 3.61
C THR A 138 7.80 -15.52 2.47
N ALA A 139 7.25 -14.98 1.39
CA ALA A 139 8.03 -14.47 0.27
C ALA A 139 8.12 -12.96 0.29
N LEU A 140 9.34 -12.43 0.13
CA LEU A 140 9.60 -11.05 -0.22
C LEU A 140 9.74 -10.94 -1.74
N VAL A 141 8.75 -10.32 -2.39
CA VAL A 141 8.69 -10.14 -3.84
C VAL A 141 9.17 -8.74 -4.20
N LEU A 142 10.27 -8.64 -4.92
CA LEU A 142 10.94 -7.39 -5.28
C LEU A 142 10.74 -7.07 -6.77
N GLY A 143 9.88 -6.09 -7.05
CA GLY A 143 9.60 -5.67 -8.43
C GLY A 143 10.76 -4.92 -9.09
N GLY A 144 10.85 -5.00 -10.41
CA GLY A 144 11.78 -4.21 -11.21
C GLY A 144 11.39 -2.72 -11.26
N GLY A 145 12.38 -1.83 -11.49
CA GLY A 145 12.11 -0.39 -11.57
C GLY A 145 13.33 0.53 -11.49
N GLY A 146 14.54 0.02 -11.76
CA GLY A 146 15.77 0.80 -11.87
C GLY A 146 16.04 1.66 -10.61
N ALA A 147 16.26 2.95 -10.79
CA ALA A 147 16.59 3.90 -9.71
C ALA A 147 15.55 3.98 -8.57
N ARG A 148 14.32 3.51 -8.80
CA ARG A 148 13.29 3.43 -7.76
C ARG A 148 13.54 2.31 -6.73
N GLY A 149 14.48 1.40 -7.01
CA GLY A 149 14.81 0.27 -6.15
C GLY A 149 15.29 0.65 -4.75
N ALA A 150 15.79 1.87 -4.54
CA ALA A 150 16.12 2.39 -3.22
C ALA A 150 14.96 2.27 -2.21
N TYR A 151 13.71 2.34 -2.68
CA TYR A 151 12.51 2.10 -1.87
C TYR A 151 12.51 0.72 -1.20
N GLN A 152 12.98 -0.31 -1.90
CA GLN A 152 13.02 -1.69 -1.39
C GLN A 152 14.00 -1.85 -0.22
N ILE A 153 15.05 -1.01 -0.16
CA ILE A 153 15.97 -0.99 0.98
C ILE A 153 15.27 -0.46 2.24
N GLY A 154 14.41 0.55 2.09
CA GLY A 154 13.55 1.02 3.18
C GLY A 154 12.52 -0.02 3.63
N VAL A 155 11.95 -0.77 2.69
CA VAL A 155 11.10 -1.92 3.00
C VAL A 155 11.86 -2.93 3.85
N TRP A 156 13.06 -3.33 3.43
CA TRP A 156 13.90 -4.25 4.17
C TRP A 156 14.25 -3.74 5.57
N GLN A 157 14.59 -2.45 5.70
CA GLN A 157 14.82 -1.82 7.01
C GLN A 157 13.64 -2.02 7.97
N ALA A 158 12.43 -1.71 7.49
CA ALA A 158 11.23 -1.84 8.31
C ALA A 158 10.91 -3.29 8.67
N LEU A 159 11.07 -4.24 7.73
CA LEU A 159 10.85 -5.67 8.00
C LEU A 159 11.83 -6.19 9.05
N LYS A 160 13.11 -5.74 9.03
CA LYS A 160 14.09 -6.09 10.09
C LYS A 160 13.67 -5.53 11.44
N GLU A 161 13.23 -4.27 11.51
CA GLU A 161 12.80 -3.63 12.76
C GLU A 161 11.52 -4.25 13.33
N LEU A 162 10.61 -4.67 12.46
CA LEU A 162 9.37 -5.36 12.83
C LEU A 162 9.56 -6.84 13.11
N GLU A 163 10.80 -7.36 12.95
CA GLU A 163 11.13 -8.78 13.09
C GLU A 163 10.24 -9.71 12.23
N ILE A 164 9.83 -9.24 11.04
CA ILE A 164 9.05 -10.03 10.09
C ILE A 164 10.00 -10.93 9.30
N PRO A 165 9.96 -12.25 9.51
CA PRO A 165 10.80 -13.18 8.79
C PRO A 165 10.31 -13.39 7.36
N PHE A 166 11.22 -13.73 6.47
CA PHE A 166 10.92 -14.24 5.13
C PHE A 166 12.00 -15.24 4.72
N GLU A 167 11.55 -16.36 4.19
CA GLU A 167 12.39 -17.50 3.81
C GLU A 167 12.67 -17.53 2.31
N LEU A 168 11.79 -16.88 1.51
CA LEU A 168 11.86 -16.87 0.07
C LEU A 168 11.97 -15.42 -0.45
N ILE A 169 12.83 -15.21 -1.42
CA ILE A 169 12.92 -13.93 -2.14
C ILE A 169 12.72 -14.19 -3.63
N THR A 170 11.93 -13.34 -4.28
CA THR A 170 11.87 -13.31 -5.75
C THR A 170 12.13 -11.90 -6.24
N GLY A 171 12.91 -11.75 -7.32
CA GLY A 171 13.29 -10.44 -7.80
C GLY A 171 13.46 -10.34 -9.30
N THR A 172 13.14 -9.16 -9.84
CA THR A 172 13.33 -8.82 -11.25
C THR A 172 14.12 -7.52 -11.36
N SER A 173 15.12 -7.46 -12.26
CA SER A 173 15.89 -6.25 -12.51
C SER A 173 16.52 -5.70 -11.20
N VAL A 174 16.28 -4.44 -10.85
CA VAL A 174 16.72 -3.88 -9.56
C VAL A 174 16.25 -4.70 -8.37
N GLY A 175 15.09 -5.37 -8.47
CA GLY A 175 14.62 -6.30 -7.43
C GLY A 175 15.53 -7.52 -7.27
N ALA A 176 16.13 -8.01 -8.36
CA ALA A 176 17.14 -9.06 -8.29
C ALA A 176 18.43 -8.56 -7.63
N LEU A 177 18.87 -7.35 -7.96
CA LEU A 177 20.04 -6.72 -7.32
C LEU A 177 19.84 -6.52 -5.81
N ASN A 178 18.69 -5.96 -5.42
CA ASN A 178 18.36 -5.76 -4.01
C ASN A 178 18.14 -7.09 -3.27
N GLY A 179 17.53 -8.10 -3.91
CA GLY A 179 17.42 -9.44 -3.35
C GLY A 179 18.79 -10.04 -3.02
N ALA A 180 19.76 -9.89 -3.91
CA ALA A 180 21.13 -10.34 -3.67
C ALA A 180 21.85 -9.55 -2.55
N LEU A 181 21.51 -8.27 -2.35
CA LEU A 181 21.97 -7.49 -1.18
C LEU A 181 21.34 -8.01 0.12
N ILE A 182 20.03 -8.30 0.08
CA ILE A 182 19.27 -8.77 1.25
C ILE A 182 19.79 -10.13 1.73
N ILE A 183 20.04 -11.08 0.83
CA ILE A 183 20.55 -12.41 1.22
C ILE A 183 21.97 -12.39 1.77
N GLN A 184 22.73 -11.33 1.52
CA GLN A 184 24.04 -11.12 2.17
C GLN A 184 23.92 -10.55 3.58
N ASP A 185 22.74 -10.11 3.99
CA ASP A 185 22.42 -9.48 5.27
C ASP A 185 23.32 -8.29 5.64
N ASP A 186 23.75 -7.52 4.63
CA ASP A 186 24.63 -6.34 4.81
C ASP A 186 23.83 -5.05 4.53
N PHE A 187 22.93 -4.74 5.47
CA PHE A 187 22.00 -3.62 5.33
C PHE A 187 22.71 -2.26 5.20
N GLU A 188 23.69 -1.99 6.05
CA GLU A 188 24.38 -0.70 6.06
C GLU A 188 25.12 -0.45 4.74
N ARG A 189 25.76 -1.48 4.21
CA ARG A 189 26.43 -1.39 2.90
C ARG A 189 25.43 -1.17 1.76
N ALA A 190 24.31 -1.87 1.79
CA ALA A 190 23.25 -1.68 0.79
C ALA A 190 22.69 -0.26 0.82
N LYS A 191 22.43 0.27 2.01
CA LYS A 191 21.95 1.64 2.23
C LYS A 191 22.98 2.66 1.75
N GLU A 192 24.25 2.51 2.16
CA GLU A 192 25.32 3.41 1.75
C GLU A 192 25.52 3.42 0.23
N MET A 193 25.49 2.26 -0.42
CA MET A 193 25.55 2.13 -1.88
C MET A 193 24.44 2.96 -2.54
N TRP A 194 23.20 2.81 -2.12
CA TRP A 194 22.08 3.56 -2.67
C TRP A 194 22.14 5.06 -2.38
N GLU A 195 22.63 5.47 -1.22
CA GLU A 195 22.80 6.89 -0.85
C GLU A 195 23.92 7.59 -1.62
N LYS A 196 24.90 6.83 -2.17
CA LYS A 196 26.03 7.32 -2.96
C LYS A 196 25.93 6.98 -4.45
N ILE A 197 24.79 6.42 -4.90
CA ILE A 197 24.62 6.00 -6.28
C ILE A 197 24.50 7.19 -7.23
N GLU A 198 25.12 7.05 -8.39
CA GLU A 198 25.04 8.02 -9.49
C GLU A 198 24.75 7.30 -10.80
N THR A 199 24.02 7.96 -11.71
CA THR A 199 23.66 7.38 -13.01
C THR A 199 24.88 6.88 -13.79
N LYS A 200 26.02 7.58 -13.75
CA LYS A 200 27.25 7.18 -14.44
C LYS A 200 27.87 5.87 -13.93
N LYS A 201 27.54 5.45 -12.70
CA LYS A 201 27.96 4.17 -12.12
C LYS A 201 27.14 2.97 -12.59
N ILE A 202 26.04 3.23 -13.28
CA ILE A 202 25.10 2.20 -13.77
C ILE A 202 25.06 2.20 -15.29
N LEU A 203 25.01 3.39 -15.91
CA LEU A 203 24.81 3.58 -17.34
C LEU A 203 25.95 4.41 -17.94
N SER A 204 26.52 3.92 -19.04
CA SER A 204 27.58 4.64 -19.81
C SER A 204 27.02 5.70 -20.77
N PHE A 205 25.84 6.28 -20.51
CA PHE A 205 25.07 7.08 -21.49
C PHE A 205 24.96 8.57 -21.12
N PRO A 206 25.06 9.49 -22.11
CA PRO A 206 24.63 10.88 -21.89
C PRO A 206 23.10 10.97 -21.93
N MET A 207 22.51 11.44 -20.85
CA MET A 207 21.06 11.50 -20.55
C MET A 207 20.14 12.13 -21.61
N LYS A 208 20.66 12.87 -22.59
CA LYS A 208 19.85 13.57 -23.62
C LYS A 208 19.01 12.65 -24.51
N VAL A 209 19.35 11.35 -24.61
CA VAL A 209 18.68 10.38 -25.48
C VAL A 209 17.46 9.73 -24.83
N LEU A 210 17.42 9.66 -23.48
CA LEU A 210 16.36 8.93 -22.75
C LEU A 210 15.09 9.76 -22.48
N SER A 211 15.13 11.08 -22.69
CA SER A 211 14.01 11.96 -22.35
C SER A 211 12.84 11.95 -23.37
N LYS A 212 12.99 11.32 -24.52
CA LYS A 212 12.02 11.39 -25.62
C LYS A 212 11.28 10.10 -25.96
N ASN A 213 11.73 8.94 -25.47
CA ASN A 213 11.10 7.66 -25.84
C ASN A 213 10.18 7.15 -24.73
N THR A 214 8.94 6.89 -25.08
CA THR A 214 8.00 6.20 -24.18
C THR A 214 8.35 4.71 -24.10
N LEU A 215 7.97 4.04 -23.01
CA LEU A 215 8.20 2.59 -22.84
C LEU A 215 7.59 1.77 -23.99
N SER A 216 6.44 2.20 -24.54
CA SER A 216 5.80 1.54 -25.69
C SER A 216 6.64 1.61 -26.95
N GLU A 217 7.38 2.69 -27.18
CA GLU A 217 8.31 2.82 -28.31
C GLU A 217 9.54 1.92 -28.13
N LEU A 218 10.07 1.81 -26.90
CA LEU A 218 11.15 0.90 -26.57
C LEU A 218 10.74 -0.57 -26.75
N LEU A 219 9.54 -0.95 -26.31
CA LEU A 219 8.98 -2.29 -26.49
C LEU A 219 8.73 -2.62 -27.98
N GLY A 220 8.24 -1.64 -28.76
CA GLY A 220 8.05 -1.78 -30.21
C GLY A 220 9.38 -2.00 -30.96
N GLN A 221 10.45 -1.34 -30.53
CA GLN A 221 11.78 -1.53 -31.09
C GLN A 221 12.35 -2.95 -30.86
N ILE A 222 12.09 -3.54 -29.67
CA ILE A 222 12.54 -4.90 -29.34
C ILE A 222 11.90 -5.95 -30.27
N ALA A 223 10.62 -5.81 -30.57
CA ALA A 223 9.91 -6.74 -31.46
C ALA A 223 10.47 -6.77 -32.88
N SER A 224 11.22 -5.73 -33.31
CA SER A 224 11.78 -5.61 -34.64
C SER A 224 13.26 -6.04 -34.76
N PHE A 225 13.91 -6.45 -33.66
CA PHE A 225 15.35 -6.77 -33.69
C PHE A 225 15.65 -8.19 -34.14
N THR A 226 16.49 -8.27 -35.18
CA THR A 226 17.16 -9.51 -35.56
C THR A 226 18.35 -9.79 -34.63
N LEU A 227 18.81 -11.06 -34.58
CA LEU A 227 19.96 -11.48 -33.74
C LEU A 227 21.23 -10.63 -34.01
N ALA A 228 21.47 -10.23 -35.26
CA ALA A 228 22.58 -9.35 -35.64
C ALA A 228 22.46 -7.93 -35.04
N ALA A 229 21.23 -7.42 -34.90
CA ALA A 229 20.99 -6.11 -34.27
C ALA A 229 21.18 -6.16 -32.74
N ILE A 230 20.92 -7.30 -32.12
CA ILE A 230 21.14 -7.54 -30.69
C ILE A 230 22.64 -7.54 -30.36
N GLN A 231 23.46 -8.15 -31.23
CA GLN A 231 24.93 -8.22 -31.07
C GLN A 231 25.62 -6.86 -31.22
N SER A 232 25.07 -5.96 -32.05
CA SER A 232 25.72 -4.70 -32.43
C SER A 232 25.21 -3.47 -31.69
N LYS A 233 24.10 -3.56 -30.94
CA LYS A 233 23.42 -2.41 -30.30
C LYS A 233 23.15 -2.66 -28.84
N GLY A 234 23.85 -1.98 -28.02
CA GLY A 234 23.65 -1.86 -26.58
C GLY A 234 24.80 -1.09 -25.98
N VAL A 235 24.48 -0.32 -24.95
CA VAL A 235 25.52 0.43 -24.25
C VAL A 235 26.24 -0.50 -23.31
N SER A 236 27.53 -0.29 -23.13
CA SER A 236 28.37 -1.10 -22.25
C SER A 236 27.76 -1.25 -20.86
N THR A 237 27.66 -2.48 -20.36
CA THR A 237 27.23 -2.83 -19.01
C THR A 237 28.39 -2.83 -18.00
N GLN A 238 29.58 -2.41 -18.44
CA GLN A 238 30.79 -2.42 -17.62
C GLN A 238 30.63 -1.67 -16.27
N PRO A 239 29.99 -0.48 -16.19
CA PRO A 239 29.79 0.19 -14.91
C PRO A 239 28.96 -0.64 -13.93
N LEU A 240 27.90 -1.28 -14.41
CA LEU A 240 27.08 -2.16 -13.57
C LEU A 240 27.86 -3.42 -13.14
N GLN A 241 28.64 -4.02 -14.05
CA GLN A 241 29.51 -5.16 -13.71
C GLN A 241 30.48 -4.79 -12.59
N GLN A 242 31.13 -3.65 -12.69
CA GLN A 242 32.05 -3.18 -11.66
C GLN A 242 31.32 -2.96 -10.32
N LEU A 243 30.14 -2.36 -10.34
CA LEU A 243 29.31 -2.23 -9.13
C LEU A 243 28.97 -3.60 -8.50
N LEU A 244 28.65 -4.60 -9.33
CA LEU A 244 28.40 -5.97 -8.86
C LEU A 244 29.66 -6.57 -8.22
N ASP A 245 30.84 -6.39 -8.83
CA ASP A 245 32.10 -6.90 -8.32
C ASP A 245 32.48 -6.25 -6.98
N ASP A 246 32.25 -4.95 -6.87
CA ASP A 246 32.54 -4.19 -5.65
C ASP A 246 31.56 -4.49 -4.52
N THR A 247 30.31 -4.92 -4.83
CA THR A 247 29.23 -5.01 -3.86
C THR A 247 28.97 -6.44 -3.39
N PHE A 248 29.10 -7.44 -4.26
CA PHE A 248 28.70 -8.81 -3.95
C PHE A 248 29.88 -9.72 -3.59
N SER A 249 29.77 -10.37 -2.42
CA SER A 249 30.69 -11.41 -1.95
C SER A 249 30.12 -12.80 -2.27
N GLU A 250 30.88 -13.59 -3.04
CA GLU A 250 30.48 -14.97 -3.34
C GLU A 250 30.33 -15.83 -2.08
N GLU A 251 31.15 -15.59 -1.05
CA GLU A 251 31.09 -16.31 0.21
C GLU A 251 29.75 -16.03 0.95
N LYS A 252 29.37 -14.75 1.05
CA LYS A 252 28.11 -14.35 1.68
C LYS A 252 26.89 -14.88 0.90
N LEU A 253 26.95 -14.86 -0.43
CA LEU A 253 25.86 -15.39 -1.28
C LEU A 253 25.67 -16.89 -1.12
N LYS A 254 26.75 -17.66 -0.89
CA LYS A 254 26.68 -19.11 -0.62
C LYS A 254 26.11 -19.45 0.75
N SER A 255 26.36 -18.62 1.74
CA SER A 255 25.89 -18.84 3.12
C SER A 255 24.45 -18.34 3.34
N ALA A 256 23.80 -17.83 2.29
CA ALA A 256 22.42 -17.33 2.36
C ALA A 256 21.45 -18.40 2.85
N LYS A 257 20.63 -18.05 3.83
CA LYS A 257 19.61 -18.95 4.41
C LYS A 257 18.30 -18.91 3.61
N GLN A 258 18.00 -17.77 2.98
CA GLN A 258 16.79 -17.58 2.18
C GLN A 258 16.96 -18.21 0.81
N GLU A 259 15.90 -18.82 0.29
CA GLU A 259 15.81 -19.20 -1.10
C GLU A 259 15.61 -17.94 -1.97
N PHE A 260 16.35 -17.86 -3.06
CA PHE A 260 16.28 -16.70 -3.93
C PHE A 260 16.13 -17.09 -5.40
N TYR A 261 15.11 -16.51 -6.03
CA TYR A 261 14.79 -16.70 -7.44
C TYR A 261 14.83 -15.36 -8.17
N ILE A 262 15.50 -15.32 -9.30
CA ILE A 262 15.54 -14.13 -10.15
C ILE A 262 14.91 -14.42 -11.52
N VAL A 263 14.32 -13.38 -12.10
CA VAL A 263 13.68 -13.47 -13.40
C VAL A 263 14.50 -12.71 -14.42
N THR A 264 14.73 -13.32 -15.58
CA THR A 264 15.31 -12.71 -16.78
C THR A 264 14.53 -13.13 -18.02
N THR A 265 14.82 -12.52 -19.16
CA THR A 265 14.16 -12.80 -20.45
C THR A 265 15.17 -13.28 -21.45
N GLU A 266 15.02 -14.52 -21.96
CA GLU A 266 15.87 -15.12 -23.00
C GLU A 266 15.45 -14.66 -24.38
N LEU A 267 16.44 -14.32 -25.22
CA LEU A 267 16.26 -13.96 -26.62
C LEU A 267 16.75 -15.09 -27.55
N PRO A 268 16.21 -15.18 -28.80
CA PRO A 268 15.29 -14.24 -29.46
C PRO A 268 13.80 -14.47 -29.11
N GLY A 269 13.43 -15.55 -28.45
CA GLY A 269 12.04 -15.95 -28.22
C GLY A 269 11.29 -15.07 -27.21
N VAL A 270 11.95 -14.09 -26.57
CA VAL A 270 11.40 -13.26 -25.49
C VAL A 270 10.73 -14.13 -24.43
N THR A 271 11.43 -15.18 -23.99
CA THR A 271 10.91 -16.19 -23.07
C THR A 271 11.39 -15.90 -21.66
N GLU A 272 10.47 -15.96 -20.69
CA GLU A 272 10.82 -15.86 -19.28
C GLU A 272 11.76 -17.00 -18.86
N ARG A 273 12.77 -16.66 -18.09
CA ARG A 273 13.64 -17.61 -17.42
C ARG A 273 13.70 -17.28 -15.94
N VAL A 274 13.33 -18.25 -15.12
CA VAL A 274 13.43 -18.21 -13.66
C VAL A 274 14.69 -18.96 -13.27
N ILE A 275 15.54 -18.31 -12.51
CA ILE A 275 16.82 -18.83 -12.07
C ILE A 275 16.80 -19.00 -10.56
N HIS A 276 16.97 -20.22 -10.07
CA HIS A 276 17.20 -20.48 -8.65
C HIS A 276 18.64 -20.08 -8.30
N PHE A 277 18.77 -18.90 -7.71
CA PHE A 277 20.05 -18.23 -7.54
C PHE A 277 21.02 -18.99 -6.65
N ASN A 278 20.52 -19.63 -5.57
CA ASN A 278 21.34 -20.42 -4.67
C ASN A 278 21.97 -21.65 -5.33
N SER A 279 21.36 -22.18 -6.39
CA SER A 279 21.85 -23.34 -7.14
C SER A 279 22.78 -22.99 -8.29
N CYS A 280 23.01 -21.69 -8.57
CA CYS A 280 23.88 -21.26 -9.63
C CYS A 280 25.36 -21.59 -9.33
N LYS A 281 26.13 -21.91 -10.39
CA LYS A 281 27.59 -21.96 -10.27
C LYS A 281 28.11 -20.60 -9.83
N ASN A 282 29.13 -20.57 -8.96
CA ASN A 282 29.64 -19.35 -8.34
C ASN A 282 29.97 -18.23 -9.33
N ASN A 283 30.62 -18.55 -10.44
CA ASN A 283 30.98 -17.59 -11.48
C ASN A 283 29.80 -17.08 -12.30
N GLN A 284 28.60 -17.71 -12.22
CA GLN A 284 27.42 -17.33 -12.98
C GLN A 284 26.46 -16.43 -12.18
N GLN A 285 26.55 -16.39 -10.84
CA GLN A 285 25.62 -15.61 -10.01
C GLN A 285 25.58 -14.13 -10.42
N LYS A 286 26.75 -13.47 -10.54
CA LYS A 286 26.82 -12.07 -10.97
C LYS A 286 26.34 -11.89 -12.41
N GLN A 287 26.60 -12.88 -13.30
CA GLN A 287 26.13 -12.83 -14.68
C GLN A 287 24.59 -12.88 -14.75
N TRP A 288 23.94 -13.69 -13.91
CA TRP A 288 22.47 -13.72 -13.85
C TRP A 288 21.86 -12.45 -13.26
N LEU A 289 22.51 -11.81 -12.28
CA LEU A 289 22.10 -10.48 -11.79
C LEU A 289 22.21 -9.44 -12.90
N LEU A 290 23.31 -9.45 -13.65
CA LEU A 290 23.48 -8.57 -14.81
C LEU A 290 22.41 -8.85 -15.86
N ALA A 291 22.14 -10.10 -16.19
CA ALA A 291 21.14 -10.50 -17.17
C ALA A 291 19.75 -9.99 -16.78
N SER A 292 19.35 -10.20 -15.51
CA SER A 292 18.07 -9.72 -14.98
C SER A 292 17.92 -8.20 -15.03
N SER A 293 19.04 -7.46 -15.02
CA SER A 293 19.07 -5.98 -14.96
C SER A 293 19.48 -5.34 -16.30
N SER A 294 19.68 -6.12 -17.34
CA SER A 294 20.07 -5.62 -18.67
C SER A 294 18.88 -5.04 -19.42
N PHE A 295 18.54 -3.78 -19.10
CA PHE A 295 17.43 -3.06 -19.72
C PHE A 295 17.75 -2.65 -21.16
N PHE A 296 17.57 -3.58 -22.09
CA PHE A 296 17.82 -3.38 -23.51
C PHE A 296 16.80 -2.40 -24.14
N PRO A 297 17.16 -1.49 -25.08
CA PRO A 297 18.50 -1.27 -25.65
C PRO A 297 19.37 -0.28 -24.87
N ALA A 298 18.92 0.26 -23.74
CA ALA A 298 19.71 1.16 -22.91
C ALA A 298 20.94 0.47 -22.30
N MET A 299 20.92 -0.86 -22.21
CA MET A 299 22.05 -1.72 -21.83
C MET A 299 22.17 -2.86 -22.84
N ALA A 300 23.37 -3.38 -23.04
CA ALA A 300 23.59 -4.55 -23.88
C ALA A 300 22.93 -5.80 -23.27
N ALA A 301 22.48 -6.72 -24.11
CA ALA A 301 22.06 -8.04 -23.66
C ALA A 301 23.23 -8.80 -23.00
N ALA A 302 22.99 -9.45 -21.88
CA ALA A 302 23.98 -10.33 -21.26
C ALA A 302 24.10 -11.65 -22.06
N VAL A 303 25.29 -12.21 -22.08
CA VAL A 303 25.54 -13.50 -22.74
C VAL A 303 25.95 -14.53 -21.70
N ILE A 304 25.18 -15.62 -21.59
CA ILE A 304 25.45 -16.73 -20.67
C ILE A 304 25.24 -18.01 -21.44
N ASP A 305 26.24 -18.88 -21.46
CA ASP A 305 26.22 -20.17 -22.19
C ASP A 305 25.72 -20.00 -23.63
N GLU A 306 26.32 -19.03 -24.37
CA GLU A 306 26.03 -18.68 -25.77
C GLU A 306 24.61 -18.16 -26.07
N LYS A 307 23.80 -17.91 -25.04
CA LYS A 307 22.46 -17.35 -25.14
C LYS A 307 22.40 -15.91 -24.68
N PHE A 308 21.48 -15.16 -25.27
CA PHE A 308 21.26 -13.75 -24.93
C PHE A 308 20.12 -13.58 -23.94
N TYR A 309 20.36 -12.75 -22.93
CA TYR A 309 19.40 -12.44 -21.89
C TYR A 309 19.27 -10.94 -21.70
N ILE A 310 18.04 -10.50 -21.46
CA ILE A 310 17.69 -9.11 -21.15
C ILE A 310 16.87 -9.05 -19.86
N ASP A 311 16.57 -7.84 -19.39
CA ASP A 311 15.82 -7.57 -18.19
C ASP A 311 14.55 -8.43 -18.06
N GLY A 312 14.33 -8.97 -16.88
CA GLY A 312 13.16 -9.81 -16.60
C GLY A 312 11.82 -9.08 -16.69
N GLY A 313 11.82 -7.75 -16.54
CA GLY A 313 10.61 -6.91 -16.61
C GLY A 313 9.89 -6.98 -17.96
N TYR A 314 10.54 -7.44 -19.02
CA TYR A 314 9.87 -7.69 -20.29
C TYR A 314 8.86 -8.83 -20.26
N ARG A 315 8.93 -9.71 -19.26
CA ARG A 315 8.03 -10.87 -19.13
C ARG A 315 7.36 -10.97 -17.77
N ASN A 316 8.07 -10.60 -16.70
CA ASN A 316 7.52 -10.69 -15.35
C ASN A 316 8.22 -9.70 -14.41
N ASN A 317 7.68 -8.50 -14.33
CA ASN A 317 8.28 -7.41 -13.56
C ASN A 317 8.07 -7.54 -12.04
N VAL A 318 7.00 -8.22 -11.62
CA VAL A 318 6.69 -8.46 -10.18
C VAL A 318 6.39 -9.95 -10.01
N PRO A 319 7.42 -10.77 -9.70
CA PRO A 319 7.35 -12.24 -9.83
C PRO A 319 6.67 -12.92 -8.64
N ILE A 320 5.37 -12.62 -8.43
CA ILE A 320 4.53 -13.26 -7.40
C ILE A 320 4.27 -14.74 -7.75
N ASP A 321 4.05 -15.03 -9.03
CA ASP A 321 3.84 -16.40 -9.53
C ASP A 321 5.05 -17.30 -9.27
N VAL A 322 6.26 -16.75 -9.36
CA VAL A 322 7.49 -17.48 -9.03
C VAL A 322 7.54 -17.83 -7.55
N ALA A 323 7.19 -16.89 -6.66
CA ALA A 323 7.10 -17.16 -5.24
C ALA A 323 6.04 -18.24 -4.93
N PHE A 324 4.85 -18.14 -5.56
CA PHE A 324 3.78 -19.11 -5.40
C PHE A 324 4.18 -20.52 -5.86
N GLN A 325 4.83 -20.63 -7.01
CA GLN A 325 5.30 -21.91 -7.55
C GLN A 325 6.39 -22.57 -6.69
N ASN A 326 7.10 -21.79 -5.88
CA ASN A 326 8.12 -22.25 -4.96
C ASN A 326 7.61 -22.32 -3.51
N GLY A 327 6.30 -22.45 -3.31
CA GLY A 327 5.67 -22.84 -2.06
C GLY A 327 5.42 -21.73 -1.06
N ALA A 328 5.56 -20.45 -1.47
CA ALA A 328 5.21 -19.34 -0.58
C ALA A 328 3.74 -19.38 -0.19
N THR A 329 3.47 -19.03 1.06
CA THR A 329 2.12 -18.99 1.64
C THR A 329 1.69 -17.56 2.03
N GLU A 330 2.63 -16.63 2.18
CA GLU A 330 2.42 -15.20 2.38
C GLU A 330 3.31 -14.40 1.45
N TYR A 331 2.82 -13.25 0.97
CA TYR A 331 3.51 -12.43 -0.03
C TYR A 331 3.63 -10.99 0.44
N ILE A 332 4.85 -10.54 0.69
CA ILE A 332 5.20 -9.13 0.91
C ILE A 332 5.77 -8.61 -0.40
N VAL A 333 5.01 -7.76 -1.09
CA VAL A 333 5.34 -7.31 -2.45
C VAL A 333 5.80 -5.86 -2.40
N ALA A 334 7.09 -5.62 -2.63
CA ALA A 334 7.65 -4.28 -2.76
C ALA A 334 7.55 -3.79 -4.22
N ASP A 335 6.40 -3.18 -4.56
CA ASP A 335 6.09 -2.68 -5.90
C ASP A 335 6.56 -1.22 -6.07
N VAL A 336 7.66 -1.04 -6.79
CA VAL A 336 8.23 0.28 -7.10
C VAL A 336 7.60 0.92 -8.35
N LYS A 337 6.51 0.37 -8.88
CA LYS A 337 5.83 0.84 -10.09
C LYS A 337 6.79 1.01 -11.27
N GLY A 338 7.70 0.08 -11.42
CA GLY A 338 8.59 0.05 -12.57
C GLY A 338 7.85 -0.33 -13.85
N PRO A 339 8.36 0.10 -15.00
CA PRO A 339 7.81 -0.32 -16.29
C PRO A 339 8.07 -1.81 -16.52
N GLY A 340 7.10 -2.52 -17.08
CA GLY A 340 7.23 -3.94 -17.40
C GLY A 340 5.90 -4.67 -17.34
N PHE A 341 5.91 -5.93 -17.73
CA PHE A 341 4.75 -6.80 -17.66
C PHE A 341 4.77 -7.56 -16.33
N SER A 342 3.62 -7.64 -15.68
CA SER A 342 3.43 -8.48 -14.49
C SER A 342 2.36 -9.52 -14.79
N LYS A 343 2.61 -10.75 -14.41
CA LYS A 343 1.62 -11.81 -14.57
C LYS A 343 0.53 -11.69 -13.52
N ARG A 344 -0.70 -11.96 -13.91
CA ARG A 344 -1.79 -12.10 -12.96
C ARG A 344 -1.66 -13.48 -12.30
N THR A 345 -1.49 -13.49 -10.99
CA THR A 345 -1.40 -14.70 -10.18
C THR A 345 -2.64 -14.81 -9.31
N GLU A 346 -3.36 -15.91 -9.46
CA GLU A 346 -4.49 -16.24 -8.57
C GLU A 346 -3.93 -17.02 -7.38
N LEU A 347 -3.96 -16.40 -6.21
CA LEU A 347 -3.52 -17.00 -4.97
C LEU A 347 -4.69 -17.70 -4.27
N PRO A 348 -4.44 -18.77 -3.50
CA PRO A 348 -5.43 -19.36 -2.62
C PRO A 348 -6.05 -18.33 -1.67
N ASP A 349 -7.31 -18.56 -1.31
CA ASP A 349 -8.09 -17.63 -0.49
C ASP A 349 -7.50 -17.42 0.92
N SER A 350 -6.77 -18.39 1.47
CA SER A 350 -6.09 -18.31 2.77
C SER A 350 -4.73 -17.61 2.76
N GLN A 351 -4.21 -17.25 1.58
CA GLN A 351 -2.87 -16.69 1.43
C GLN A 351 -2.90 -15.16 1.30
N PRO A 352 -2.39 -14.41 2.29
CA PRO A 352 -2.37 -12.95 2.26
C PRO A 352 -1.31 -12.40 1.32
N LYS A 353 -1.65 -11.28 0.67
CA LYS A 353 -0.74 -10.49 -0.14
C LYS A 353 -0.72 -9.05 0.33
N ILE A 354 0.40 -8.63 0.92
CA ILE A 354 0.64 -7.26 1.37
C ILE A 354 1.44 -6.53 0.27
N VAL A 355 0.82 -5.56 -0.39
CA VAL A 355 1.48 -4.78 -1.44
C VAL A 355 1.98 -3.46 -0.88
N LEU A 356 3.29 -3.33 -0.77
CA LEU A 356 3.99 -2.15 -0.30
C LEU A 356 4.27 -1.23 -1.49
N LYS A 357 3.53 -0.12 -1.54
CA LYS A 357 3.67 0.91 -2.57
C LYS A 357 3.35 2.28 -2.00
N THR A 358 4.06 3.29 -2.45
CA THR A 358 3.81 4.66 -2.04
C THR A 358 2.82 5.37 -2.98
N PRO A 359 1.94 6.27 -2.47
CA PRO A 359 1.18 7.18 -3.31
C PRO A 359 2.05 8.28 -3.97
N TRP A 360 3.28 8.47 -3.49
CA TRP A 360 4.22 9.48 -3.99
C TRP A 360 5.02 8.98 -5.19
N THR A 361 5.57 9.92 -5.95
CA THR A 361 6.48 9.58 -7.04
C THR A 361 7.83 9.12 -6.51
N LEU A 362 8.36 8.03 -7.05
CA LEU A 362 9.71 7.54 -6.77
C LEU A 362 10.76 8.08 -7.75
N GLY A 363 10.35 8.98 -8.66
CA GLY A 363 11.25 9.57 -9.65
C GLY A 363 11.36 8.78 -10.96
N ASN A 364 12.32 9.16 -11.80
CA ASN A 364 12.59 8.49 -13.07
C ASN A 364 13.34 7.17 -12.82
N VAL A 365 12.98 6.12 -13.59
CA VAL A 365 13.57 4.76 -13.45
C VAL A 365 15.03 4.67 -13.87
N LEU A 366 15.51 5.57 -14.72
CA LEU A 366 16.88 5.54 -15.26
C LEU A 366 17.77 6.67 -14.69
N LEU A 367 17.24 7.49 -13.79
CA LEU A 367 17.99 8.56 -13.15
C LEU A 367 18.39 8.15 -11.73
N PHE A 368 19.58 7.61 -11.59
CA PHE A 368 20.16 7.23 -10.29
C PHE A 368 20.79 8.47 -9.63
N ASP A 369 20.24 8.82 -8.47
CA ASP A 369 20.63 9.99 -7.68
C ASP A 369 20.55 9.64 -6.18
N GLY A 370 21.67 9.81 -5.46
CA GLY A 370 21.76 9.49 -4.05
C GLY A 370 20.80 10.30 -3.17
N ILE A 371 20.54 11.58 -3.50
CA ILE A 371 19.58 12.42 -2.74
C ILE A 371 18.17 11.83 -2.88
N ARG A 372 17.78 11.50 -4.10
CA ARG A 372 16.48 10.86 -4.37
C ARG A 372 16.39 9.48 -3.73
N SER A 373 17.47 8.73 -3.74
CA SER A 373 17.54 7.41 -3.11
C SER A 373 17.28 7.48 -1.59
N LYS A 374 17.84 8.47 -0.89
CA LYS A 374 17.54 8.71 0.53
C LYS A 374 16.06 8.94 0.79
N VAL A 375 15.39 9.75 -0.04
CA VAL A 375 13.94 9.97 0.04
C VAL A 375 13.19 8.66 -0.20
N ASN A 376 13.57 7.88 -1.21
CA ASN A 376 12.91 6.62 -1.55
C ASN A 376 13.08 5.57 -0.46
N ILE A 377 14.26 5.46 0.17
CA ILE A 377 14.50 4.57 1.33
C ILE A 377 13.56 4.95 2.48
N GLN A 378 13.47 6.25 2.82
CA GLN A 378 12.58 6.71 3.88
C GLN A 378 11.11 6.43 3.56
N LEU A 379 10.67 6.65 2.31
CA LEU A 379 9.32 6.30 1.86
C LEU A 379 9.06 4.80 1.98
N GLY A 380 10.00 3.95 1.59
CA GLY A 380 9.87 2.50 1.71
C GLY A 380 9.70 2.05 3.16
N TYR A 381 10.51 2.60 4.06
CA TYR A 381 10.42 2.36 5.50
C TYR A 381 9.04 2.78 6.06
N LEU A 382 8.65 4.03 5.83
CA LEU A 382 7.40 4.58 6.37
C LEU A 382 6.14 3.89 5.81
N GLU A 383 6.12 3.55 4.52
CA GLU A 383 5.00 2.82 3.92
C GLU A 383 4.87 1.41 4.47
N THR A 384 5.99 0.75 4.74
CA THR A 384 5.99 -0.57 5.38
C THR A 384 5.46 -0.48 6.80
N MET A 385 5.95 0.45 7.61
CA MET A 385 5.46 0.68 8.97
C MET A 385 3.95 0.96 9.02
N LYS A 386 3.41 1.72 8.04
CA LYS A 386 1.97 1.93 7.91
C LYS A 386 1.21 0.66 7.50
N ALA A 387 1.78 -0.13 6.59
CA ALA A 387 1.14 -1.37 6.15
C ALA A 387 1.01 -2.39 7.28
N PHE A 388 1.98 -2.42 8.20
CA PHE A 388 1.97 -3.25 9.40
C PHE A 388 1.33 -2.53 10.62
N GLN A 389 0.62 -1.43 10.40
CA GLN A 389 -0.17 -0.69 11.41
C GLN A 389 0.64 -0.14 12.60
N LYS A 390 1.98 -0.04 12.45
CA LYS A 390 2.84 0.60 13.44
C LYS A 390 2.63 2.12 13.47
N TYR A 391 2.37 2.71 12.29
CA TYR A 391 2.11 4.14 12.09
C TYR A 391 0.79 4.37 11.35
N SER A 392 0.23 5.57 11.51
CA SER A 392 -1.02 6.00 10.89
C SER A 392 -0.81 6.87 9.65
N GLY A 393 -1.90 7.14 8.91
CA GLY A 393 -1.92 8.01 7.74
C GLY A 393 -1.89 7.26 6.41
N TYR A 394 -1.95 8.02 5.32
CA TYR A 394 -1.92 7.52 3.95
C TYR A 394 -0.88 8.25 3.08
N TRP A 395 -1.04 9.57 2.87
CA TRP A 395 -0.09 10.40 2.15
C TRP A 395 1.15 10.69 2.99
N TYR A 396 0.93 10.93 4.28
CA TYR A 396 1.96 11.17 5.29
C TYR A 396 1.99 10.06 6.33
N THR A 397 2.94 10.11 7.22
CA THR A 397 3.10 9.10 8.27
C THR A 397 3.11 9.77 9.63
N PHE A 398 2.27 9.28 10.53
CA PHE A 398 2.10 9.82 11.88
C PHE A 398 2.40 8.79 12.95
N ASP A 399 3.21 9.19 13.95
CA ASP A 399 3.63 8.40 15.11
C ASP A 399 2.61 8.45 16.26
N GLU A 400 1.36 8.70 15.96
CA GLU A 400 0.37 8.84 17.01
C GLU A 400 -0.85 7.95 16.76
N ASP A 401 -1.40 7.48 17.89
CA ASP A 401 -2.72 6.90 17.96
C ASP A 401 -3.77 7.89 17.40
N LEU A 402 -4.75 7.39 16.71
CA LEU A 402 -5.87 8.16 16.12
C LEU A 402 -6.63 9.03 17.13
N LYS A 403 -6.46 8.83 18.44
CA LYS A 403 -7.12 9.61 19.52
C LYS A 403 -7.00 11.11 19.35
N LYS A 404 -5.81 11.60 18.94
CA LYS A 404 -5.58 13.03 18.74
C LYS A 404 -6.28 13.55 17.49
N ALA A 405 -6.24 12.78 16.40
CA ALA A 405 -6.98 13.09 15.18
C ALA A 405 -8.50 13.17 15.45
N VAL A 406 -9.04 12.24 16.25
CA VAL A 406 -10.44 12.25 16.70
C VAL A 406 -10.76 13.50 17.54
N SER A 407 -9.87 13.93 18.43
CA SER A 407 -10.05 15.15 19.21
C SER A 407 -10.12 16.40 18.32
N ILE A 408 -9.22 16.50 17.34
CA ILE A 408 -9.21 17.59 16.35
C ILE A 408 -10.50 17.55 15.53
N GLN A 409 -10.94 16.38 15.13
CA GLN A 409 -12.18 16.20 14.38
C GLN A 409 -13.40 16.72 15.16
N LYS A 410 -13.54 16.36 16.43
CA LYS A 410 -14.62 16.86 17.29
C LYS A 410 -14.60 18.39 17.39
N SER A 411 -13.42 18.99 17.51
CA SER A 411 -13.25 20.44 17.58
C SER A 411 -13.54 21.12 16.24
N PHE A 412 -13.08 20.56 15.14
CA PHE A 412 -13.36 21.05 13.78
C PHE A 412 -14.85 21.01 13.44
N PHE A 413 -15.55 19.91 13.73
CA PHE A 413 -16.99 19.86 13.49
C PHE A 413 -17.79 20.79 14.41
N ARG A 414 -17.32 21.00 15.63
CA ARG A 414 -17.91 22.04 16.53
C ARG A 414 -17.72 23.43 15.94
N TYR A 415 -16.54 23.74 15.38
CA TYR A 415 -16.27 24.99 14.67
C TYR A 415 -17.18 25.17 13.46
N ILE A 416 -17.35 24.16 12.60
CA ILE A 416 -18.27 24.21 11.46
C ILE A 416 -19.70 24.50 11.94
N LYS A 417 -20.17 23.75 12.94
CA LYS A 417 -21.54 23.91 13.48
C LYS A 417 -21.79 25.31 14.06
N LYS A 418 -20.76 25.91 14.68
CA LYS A 418 -20.86 27.25 15.27
C LYS A 418 -20.90 28.35 14.21
N ASN A 419 -20.10 28.24 13.17
CA ASN A 419 -19.88 29.33 12.22
C ASN A 419 -20.68 29.17 10.91
N TYR A 420 -21.15 27.97 10.59
CA TYR A 420 -21.83 27.66 9.32
C TYR A 420 -23.09 26.83 9.53
N SER A 421 -24.20 27.24 8.89
CA SER A 421 -25.48 26.52 8.91
C SER A 421 -25.47 25.36 7.90
N LEU A 422 -24.47 24.47 7.96
CA LEU A 422 -24.40 23.31 7.09
C LEU A 422 -25.30 22.20 7.63
N SER A 423 -26.55 22.14 7.16
CA SER A 423 -27.54 21.10 7.51
C SER A 423 -27.11 19.69 7.08
N LEU A 424 -26.17 19.60 6.16
CA LEU A 424 -25.72 18.41 5.46
C LEU A 424 -25.03 17.36 6.36
N TRP A 425 -24.45 17.78 7.50
CA TRP A 425 -23.84 16.83 8.44
C TRP A 425 -24.85 16.11 9.32
N LYS A 426 -26.09 16.59 9.35
CA LYS A 426 -27.18 15.99 10.12
C LYS A 426 -27.82 14.78 9.44
N ASN A 427 -27.63 14.62 8.13
CA ASN A 427 -28.23 13.56 7.33
C ASN A 427 -27.20 12.44 7.06
N GLY A 428 -27.53 11.20 7.44
CA GLY A 428 -26.67 10.03 7.24
C GLY A 428 -26.31 9.77 5.76
N GLU A 429 -27.23 10.04 4.81
CA GLU A 429 -26.94 9.92 3.38
C GLU A 429 -25.89 10.92 2.89
N SER A 430 -25.93 12.15 3.37
CA SER A 430 -24.93 13.17 3.01
C SER A 430 -23.56 12.80 3.54
N ARG A 431 -23.46 12.26 4.76
CA ARG A 431 -22.22 11.71 5.29
C ARG A 431 -21.69 10.58 4.41
N LYS A 432 -22.52 9.63 4.02
CA LYS A 432 -22.15 8.52 3.13
C LYS A 432 -21.57 9.01 1.79
N ARG A 433 -22.15 10.05 1.18
CA ARG A 433 -21.65 10.66 -0.06
C ARG A 433 -20.28 11.32 0.14
N ILE A 434 -20.05 12.00 1.28
CA ILE A 434 -18.75 12.59 1.63
C ILE A 434 -17.70 11.49 1.73
N TYR A 435 -17.99 10.42 2.46
CA TYR A 435 -17.11 9.26 2.57
C TYR A 435 -16.75 8.67 1.22
N GLN A 436 -17.75 8.41 0.38
CA GLN A 436 -17.52 7.84 -0.95
C GLN A 436 -16.60 8.73 -1.80
N LYS A 437 -16.72 10.06 -1.68
CA LYS A 437 -15.85 11.00 -2.39
C LYS A 437 -14.44 11.06 -1.81
N LEU A 438 -14.29 11.07 -0.51
CA LEU A 438 -12.97 11.02 0.14
C LEU A 438 -12.27 9.67 -0.11
N ARG A 439 -13.00 8.55 -0.13
CA ARG A 439 -12.46 7.23 -0.50
C ARG A 439 -11.87 7.19 -1.91
N ARG A 440 -12.34 8.00 -2.85
CA ARG A 440 -11.73 8.11 -4.18
C ARG A 440 -10.29 8.63 -4.12
N TYR A 441 -10.00 9.54 -3.21
CA TYR A 441 -8.65 10.12 -3.01
C TYR A 441 -7.80 9.26 -2.07
N TYR A 442 -8.39 8.73 -1.02
CA TYR A 442 -7.71 8.07 0.09
C TYR A 442 -7.91 6.55 0.11
N LYS A 443 -8.67 6.02 -0.86
CA LYS A 443 -9.07 4.61 -0.99
C LYS A 443 -9.77 4.09 0.26
N ASP A 444 -9.54 2.81 0.60
CA ASP A 444 -10.21 2.11 1.69
C ASP A 444 -9.74 2.51 3.10
N ARG A 445 -8.91 3.56 3.21
CA ARG A 445 -8.37 4.04 4.48
C ARG A 445 -9.15 5.22 5.09
N VAL A 446 -10.28 5.64 4.48
CA VAL A 446 -11.13 6.72 4.99
C VAL A 446 -12.30 6.13 5.76
N TYR A 447 -12.41 6.52 7.02
CA TYR A 447 -13.53 6.24 7.91
C TYR A 447 -13.87 7.48 8.73
N GLU A 448 -15.00 7.46 9.48
CA GLU A 448 -15.52 8.66 10.15
C GLU A 448 -14.52 9.27 11.14
N GLU A 449 -13.80 8.41 11.82
CA GLU A 449 -12.87 8.79 12.88
C GLU A 449 -11.60 9.48 12.39
N ASN A 450 -11.24 9.31 11.10
CA ASN A 450 -10.01 9.87 10.55
C ASN A 450 -10.20 10.97 9.49
N ILE A 451 -11.42 11.48 9.27
CA ILE A 451 -11.67 12.53 8.28
C ILE A 451 -10.76 13.75 8.49
N SER A 452 -10.57 14.19 9.74
CA SER A 452 -9.70 15.31 10.03
C SER A 452 -8.25 15.05 9.62
N LEU A 453 -7.75 13.82 9.83
CA LEU A 453 -6.41 13.42 9.40
C LEU A 453 -6.30 13.45 7.88
N VAL A 454 -7.31 12.92 7.17
CA VAL A 454 -7.37 12.97 5.70
C VAL A 454 -7.30 14.41 5.20
N LEU A 455 -8.06 15.34 5.81
CA LEU A 455 -8.06 16.75 5.42
C LEU A 455 -6.72 17.43 5.71
N LEU A 456 -6.07 17.11 6.84
CA LEU A 456 -4.73 17.60 7.16
C LEU A 456 -3.70 17.14 6.12
N GLU A 457 -3.74 15.88 5.73
CA GLU A 457 -2.83 15.33 4.73
C GLU A 457 -3.05 15.94 3.34
N LEU A 458 -4.29 16.21 2.94
CA LEU A 458 -4.60 16.92 1.70
C LEU A 458 -4.02 18.35 1.74
N LEU A 459 -4.19 19.07 2.85
CA LEU A 459 -3.56 20.38 3.03
C LEU A 459 -2.04 20.32 2.99
N GLY A 460 -1.44 19.29 3.57
CA GLY A 460 0.01 19.06 3.49
C GLY A 460 0.50 18.89 2.06
N LYS A 461 -0.27 18.20 1.21
CA LYS A 461 0.02 18.08 -0.23
C LYS A 461 -0.04 19.44 -0.93
N GLN A 462 -1.04 20.26 -0.61
CA GLN A 462 -1.18 21.59 -1.21
C GLN A 462 0.00 22.51 -0.87
N ARG A 463 0.66 22.26 0.26
CA ARG A 463 1.79 23.06 0.77
C ARG A 463 3.15 22.41 0.59
N ASP A 464 3.21 21.36 -0.23
CA ASP A 464 4.45 20.63 -0.55
C ASP A 464 5.23 20.17 0.69
N ILE A 465 4.52 19.84 1.79
CA ILE A 465 5.17 19.28 2.99
C ILE A 465 5.89 17.97 2.62
N PRO A 466 7.15 17.76 3.05
CA PRO A 466 7.90 16.55 2.69
C PRO A 466 7.25 15.25 3.18
N PRO A 467 6.98 14.24 2.34
CA PRO A 467 6.28 13.02 2.76
C PRO A 467 7.19 11.97 3.40
N ASN A 468 8.51 12.17 3.33
CA ASN A 468 9.52 11.22 3.77
C ASN A 468 9.96 11.44 5.22
N LYS A 469 9.04 11.89 6.07
CA LYS A 469 9.26 12.11 7.51
C LYS A 469 8.14 11.50 8.32
N LEU A 470 8.46 11.11 9.54
CA LEU A 470 7.50 10.76 10.57
C LEU A 470 7.10 12.05 11.28
N TYR A 471 5.81 12.29 11.43
CA TYR A 471 5.24 13.48 12.05
C TYR A 471 4.40 13.13 13.27
N THR A 472 4.37 14.01 14.24
CA THR A 472 3.21 14.09 15.13
C THR A 472 2.13 14.96 14.47
N VAL A 473 0.86 14.73 14.83
CA VAL A 473 -0.25 15.54 14.30
C VAL A 473 -0.08 17.02 14.68
N THR A 474 0.51 17.31 15.86
CA THR A 474 0.79 18.67 16.31
C THR A 474 1.83 19.38 15.46
N GLU A 475 2.97 18.73 15.21
CA GLU A 475 4.03 19.28 14.34
C GLU A 475 3.51 19.53 12.92
N PHE A 476 2.70 18.59 12.42
CA PHE A 476 2.12 18.73 11.09
C PHE A 476 1.20 19.95 10.98
N ILE A 477 0.35 20.18 12.00
CA ILE A 477 -0.50 21.38 12.05
C ILE A 477 0.36 22.65 12.15
N GLN A 478 1.43 22.67 12.95
CA GLN A 478 2.33 23.82 13.03
C GLN A 478 2.99 24.16 11.68
N LEU A 479 3.32 23.13 10.89
CA LEU A 479 3.81 23.36 9.53
C LEU A 479 2.71 23.98 8.64
N LEU A 480 1.48 23.50 8.74
CA LEU A 480 0.34 24.06 8.03
C LEU A 480 0.03 25.52 8.46
N GLU A 481 0.31 25.92 9.70
CA GLU A 481 0.14 27.29 10.18
C GLU A 481 1.17 28.25 9.58
N LYS A 482 2.45 27.82 9.46
CA LYS A 482 3.56 28.67 8.99
C LYS A 482 3.46 29.01 7.51
N ASP A 483 3.06 28.06 6.69
CA ASP A 483 3.01 28.23 5.22
C ASP A 483 1.72 28.89 4.73
N GLY A 484 0.85 29.35 5.65
CA GLY A 484 -0.43 29.99 5.33
C GLY A 484 -0.36 31.41 4.77
N GLU A 485 0.84 32.02 4.72
CA GLU A 485 1.06 33.42 4.30
C GLU A 485 1.43 33.58 2.80
N GLU A 486 1.55 32.50 2.02
CA GLU A 486 1.73 32.66 0.58
C GLU A 486 0.54 33.44 -0.01
N SER A 487 0.82 34.61 -0.54
CA SER A 487 -0.16 35.44 -1.22
C SER A 487 -0.83 34.65 -2.35
N LEU A 488 -2.13 34.44 -2.19
CA LEU A 488 -2.95 33.84 -3.23
C LEU A 488 -2.82 34.72 -4.50
N PRO A 489 -2.56 34.15 -5.67
CA PRO A 489 -2.45 34.92 -6.89
C PRO A 489 -3.72 35.76 -7.09
N GLU A 490 -3.55 37.05 -7.35
CA GLU A 490 -4.66 37.94 -7.63
C GLU A 490 -5.51 37.40 -8.78
N ASN A 491 -6.78 37.31 -8.49
CA ASN A 491 -7.95 37.23 -9.36
C ASN A 491 -7.91 36.53 -10.73
N SER A 492 -8.72 35.49 -10.78
CA SER A 492 -9.34 35.05 -12.03
C SER A 492 -10.85 34.79 -11.92
N PHE A 493 -11.50 35.33 -10.88
CA PHE A 493 -12.97 35.27 -10.78
C PHE A 493 -13.53 36.67 -10.66
N ASP A 494 -14.39 37.05 -11.62
CA ASP A 494 -15.27 38.19 -11.50
C ASP A 494 -16.15 37.95 -10.25
N GLY A 495 -16.00 38.76 -9.22
CA GLY A 495 -16.67 38.61 -7.92
C GLY A 495 -18.19 38.70 -7.95
N MET A 496 -18.79 38.83 -9.14
CA MET A 496 -20.23 39.00 -9.37
C MET A 496 -20.93 37.74 -9.92
N ILE A 497 -20.20 36.64 -10.20
CA ILE A 497 -20.83 35.45 -10.78
C ILE A 497 -21.48 34.61 -9.68
N SER A 498 -22.74 34.21 -9.87
CA SER A 498 -23.41 33.28 -8.97
C SER A 498 -22.71 31.90 -8.95
N VAL A 499 -22.83 31.14 -7.84
CA VAL A 499 -22.25 29.78 -7.74
C VAL A 499 -22.76 28.88 -8.86
N GLN A 500 -24.04 28.98 -9.20
CA GLN A 500 -24.66 28.16 -10.25
C GLN A 500 -24.08 28.52 -11.62
N GLU A 501 -23.87 29.81 -11.89
CA GLU A 501 -23.27 30.28 -13.14
C GLU A 501 -21.80 29.86 -13.23
N TRP A 502 -21.05 29.96 -12.12
CA TRP A 502 -19.67 29.50 -12.04
C TRP A 502 -19.55 28.00 -12.31
N LEU A 503 -20.40 27.18 -11.64
CA LEU A 503 -20.45 25.74 -11.89
C LEU A 503 -20.85 25.43 -13.34
N GLY A 504 -21.78 26.17 -13.92
CA GLY A 504 -22.22 25.98 -15.32
C GLY A 504 -21.15 26.31 -16.35
N ARG A 505 -20.32 27.31 -16.10
CA ARG A 505 -19.28 27.78 -17.05
C ARG A 505 -17.95 27.06 -16.91
N TYR A 506 -17.53 26.78 -15.68
CA TYR A 506 -16.15 26.39 -15.37
C TYR A 506 -16.01 25.01 -14.73
N TYR A 507 -17.10 24.26 -14.55
CA TYR A 507 -17.05 22.96 -13.85
C TYR A 507 -16.10 21.97 -14.51
N ASP A 508 -16.17 21.81 -15.82
CA ASP A 508 -15.32 20.87 -16.56
C ASP A 508 -13.85 21.35 -16.60
N GLU A 509 -13.64 22.66 -16.82
CA GLU A 509 -12.30 23.26 -16.82
C GLU A 509 -11.63 23.19 -15.45
N PHE A 510 -12.41 23.33 -14.38
CA PHE A 510 -11.93 23.24 -13.00
C PHE A 510 -11.26 21.89 -12.72
N PHE A 511 -11.83 20.79 -13.19
CA PHE A 511 -11.25 19.45 -13.00
C PHE A 511 -10.04 19.16 -13.88
N LEU A 512 -9.74 19.98 -14.86
CA LEU A 512 -8.51 19.91 -15.65
C LEU A 512 -7.31 20.54 -14.93
N LEU A 513 -7.57 21.34 -13.90
CA LEU A 513 -6.52 21.98 -13.09
C LEU A 513 -5.87 21.00 -12.12
N SER A 514 -4.63 21.29 -11.70
CA SER A 514 -3.99 20.56 -10.62
C SER A 514 -4.75 20.72 -9.29
N ASP A 515 -4.66 19.73 -8.41
CA ASP A 515 -5.30 19.78 -7.09
C ASP A 515 -4.97 21.06 -6.32
N LYS A 516 -3.69 21.50 -6.36
CA LYS A 516 -3.23 22.75 -5.73
C LYS A 516 -3.97 23.98 -6.30
N ARG A 517 -4.12 24.04 -7.60
CA ARG A 517 -4.82 25.15 -8.26
C ARG A 517 -6.33 25.14 -7.97
N GLN A 518 -6.94 23.96 -7.98
CA GLN A 518 -8.35 23.81 -7.58
C GLN A 518 -8.58 24.30 -6.15
N PHE A 519 -7.72 23.92 -5.22
CA PHE A 519 -7.78 24.35 -3.81
C PHE A 519 -7.64 25.88 -3.69
N GLN A 520 -6.66 26.50 -4.37
CA GLN A 520 -6.45 27.95 -4.37
C GLN A 520 -7.68 28.69 -4.90
N LEU A 521 -8.23 28.26 -6.03
CA LEU A 521 -9.42 28.86 -6.63
C LEU A 521 -10.63 28.75 -5.71
N MET A 522 -10.84 27.59 -5.08
CA MET A 522 -11.94 27.38 -4.14
C MET A 522 -11.78 28.24 -2.88
N THR A 523 -10.56 28.38 -2.37
CA THR A 523 -10.26 29.24 -1.22
C THR A 523 -10.58 30.70 -1.54
N ASN A 524 -10.16 31.20 -2.71
CA ASN A 524 -10.47 32.56 -3.16
C ASN A 524 -11.97 32.78 -3.36
N PHE A 525 -12.65 31.79 -3.96
CA PHE A 525 -14.09 31.88 -4.20
C PHE A 525 -14.91 31.90 -2.90
N LEU A 526 -14.42 31.29 -1.83
CA LEU A 526 -15.03 31.30 -0.50
C LEU A 526 -14.53 32.44 0.40
N ASN A 527 -13.58 33.25 -0.06
CA ASN A 527 -13.07 34.41 0.69
C ASN A 527 -13.94 35.65 0.42
N VAL A 528 -15.19 35.62 0.88
CA VAL A 528 -16.20 36.67 0.75
C VAL A 528 -16.87 36.92 2.09
N GLU A 529 -17.76 37.94 2.18
CA GLU A 529 -18.52 38.24 3.40
C GLU A 529 -19.36 37.05 3.88
N ALA A 530 -19.62 37.00 5.18
CA ALA A 530 -20.18 35.84 5.85
C ALA A 530 -21.51 35.34 5.26
N GLU A 531 -22.40 36.25 4.87
CA GLU A 531 -23.71 35.91 4.31
C GLU A 531 -23.58 35.28 2.92
N GLU A 532 -22.76 35.87 2.05
CA GLU A 532 -22.49 35.33 0.74
C GLU A 532 -21.69 34.01 0.80
N LYS A 533 -20.74 33.91 1.72
CA LYS A 533 -20.02 32.66 1.99
C LYS A 533 -20.96 31.53 2.35
N GLN A 534 -21.94 31.80 3.21
CA GLN A 534 -22.94 30.81 3.61
C GLN A 534 -23.78 30.31 2.43
N ARG A 535 -24.17 31.21 1.51
CA ARG A 535 -24.88 30.86 0.29
C ARG A 535 -24.03 29.99 -0.62
N ARG A 536 -22.76 30.38 -0.85
CA ARG A 536 -21.82 29.61 -1.68
C ARG A 536 -21.54 28.22 -1.10
N LEU A 537 -21.29 28.14 0.20
CA LEU A 537 -21.04 26.87 0.89
C LEU A 537 -22.22 25.89 0.75
N SER A 538 -23.46 26.34 0.84
CA SER A 538 -24.63 25.47 0.75
C SER A 538 -24.72 24.76 -0.61
N VAL A 539 -24.42 25.44 -1.69
CA VAL A 539 -24.44 24.89 -3.06
C VAL A 539 -23.20 24.03 -3.34
N LEU A 540 -22.01 24.54 -2.98
CA LEU A 540 -20.74 23.84 -3.26
C LEU A 540 -20.59 22.55 -2.46
N PHE A 541 -21.11 22.51 -1.23
CA PHE A 541 -21.02 21.31 -0.41
C PHE A 541 -21.76 20.11 -1.00
N GLU A 542 -22.84 20.33 -1.73
CA GLU A 542 -23.55 19.27 -2.45
C GLU A 542 -22.72 18.72 -3.63
N ARG A 543 -22.01 19.56 -4.31
CA ARG A 543 -21.24 19.22 -5.52
C ARG A 543 -19.81 18.78 -5.23
N LEU A 544 -19.11 19.51 -4.35
CA LEU A 544 -17.68 19.40 -4.07
C LEU A 544 -17.40 19.27 -2.55
N PRO A 545 -18.06 18.34 -1.81
CA PRO A 545 -17.99 18.31 -0.35
C PRO A 545 -16.57 18.09 0.19
N ALA A 546 -15.75 17.29 -0.46
CA ALA A 546 -14.37 17.03 -0.01
C ALA A 546 -13.52 18.32 -0.04
N MET A 547 -13.61 19.07 -1.13
CA MET A 547 -12.86 20.31 -1.29
C MET A 547 -13.36 21.43 -0.37
N VAL A 548 -14.67 21.52 -0.17
CA VAL A 548 -15.23 22.46 0.80
C VAL A 548 -14.73 22.16 2.21
N LEU A 549 -14.71 20.89 2.61
CA LEU A 549 -14.17 20.50 3.92
C LEU A 549 -12.67 20.82 4.03
N GLU A 550 -11.91 20.63 2.97
CA GLU A 550 -10.48 20.97 2.92
C GLU A 550 -10.25 22.48 3.13
N VAL A 551 -11.01 23.33 2.46
CA VAL A 551 -10.95 24.81 2.64
C VAL A 551 -11.38 25.21 4.04
N LEU A 552 -12.45 24.61 4.58
CA LEU A 552 -12.91 24.87 5.95
C LEU A 552 -11.92 24.38 7.01
N MET A 553 -11.23 23.27 6.77
CA MET A 553 -10.15 22.78 7.65
C MET A 553 -8.97 23.76 7.63
N ASN A 554 -8.59 24.27 6.48
CA ASN A 554 -7.57 25.31 6.36
C ASN A 554 -7.96 26.56 7.18
N GLU A 555 -9.18 27.03 7.03
CA GLU A 555 -9.68 28.17 7.81
C GLU A 555 -9.70 27.90 9.31
N TYR A 556 -10.12 26.69 9.74
CA TYR A 556 -10.10 26.29 11.13
C TYR A 556 -8.68 26.30 11.71
N ILE A 557 -7.67 25.83 10.95
CA ILE A 557 -6.27 25.86 11.40
C ILE A 557 -5.80 27.31 11.55
N GLN A 558 -6.12 28.18 10.60
CA GLN A 558 -5.67 29.59 10.61
C GLN A 558 -6.39 30.48 11.65
N LYS A 559 -7.67 30.24 11.93
CA LYS A 559 -8.53 31.09 12.76
C LYS A 559 -9.00 30.44 14.08
N GLY A 560 -9.12 29.13 14.10
CA GLY A 560 -9.87 28.40 15.13
C GLY A 560 -9.12 28.16 16.44
N ARG A 561 -7.84 28.54 16.53
CA ARG A 561 -7.02 28.47 17.76
C ARG A 561 -6.85 29.80 18.49
N ARG A 562 -7.45 30.89 17.96
CA ARG A 562 -7.49 32.20 18.65
C ARG A 562 -8.62 32.31 19.65
#